data_5643c0956075115cb0e554e83e58f896
#
_entry.id   5643c0956075115cb0e554e83e58f896
#
_cell.length_a   1.000
_cell.length_b   1.000
_cell.length_c   1.000
_cell.angle_alpha   90.00
_cell.angle_beta   90.00
_cell.angle_gamma   90.00
#
_symmetry.space_group_name_H-M   'P 1'
#
loop_
_entity.id
_entity.type
_entity.pdbx_description
1 polymer ?
#
loop_
_entity_poly.entity_id
_entity_poly.type
_entity_poly.pdbx_seq_one_letter_code
_entity_poly.pdbx_strand_id
1 'polypeptide(L)'
;NEEVPKSILKKLNLPSKDFGVDLITKTKRNEYWTIQCKFRSSDVTLTYKELSTFLSQSFITSKNVSLALVVHTSSKPIRNRDFLENMSEIGSGTWLDLTEEEWGNIRNHCKRKQIKIVKRKPRLHQRKAINAAKKYFSEKKNSRGKLLMPCATGKSLAAFWISESLDAKKVIVAVPSLALIKQSLNDWTKEYMANGIVPEWLCICSDESTGKVDIDEFNTDTYDLGIPTTTKKSQIVEFLKRRTKSPKIIFTTYQSSPILAAASKDSKT
;
A
#
# COMPACT_ATOMS: atom_id res chain seq x y z
N ASN A 1 3.46 1.65 -26.42
CA ASN A 1 2.30 2.55 -26.62
C ASN A 1 1.32 2.06 -27.71
N GLU A 2 1.65 1.02 -28.47
CA GLU A 2 0.77 0.49 -29.50
C GLU A 2 -0.54 -0.09 -28.94
N GLU A 3 -0.52 -0.56 -27.70
CA GLU A 3 -1.69 -1.14 -27.01
C GLU A 3 -2.50 -0.11 -26.19
N VAL A 4 -2.01 1.11 -26.03
CA VAL A 4 -2.72 2.13 -25.27
C VAL A 4 -3.70 2.86 -26.18
N PRO A 5 -5.00 2.91 -25.83
CA PRO A 5 -5.99 3.64 -26.64
C PRO A 5 -5.59 5.09 -26.86
N LYS A 6 -5.69 5.58 -28.10
CA LYS A 6 -5.34 6.97 -28.50
C LYS A 6 -6.06 8.01 -27.63
N SER A 7 -7.28 7.71 -27.19
CA SER A 7 -8.06 8.56 -26.29
C SER A 7 -7.39 8.76 -24.93
N ILE A 8 -6.72 7.73 -24.39
CA ILE A 8 -5.99 7.79 -23.13
C ILE A 8 -4.70 8.59 -23.32
N LEU A 9 -3.93 8.32 -24.39
CA LEU A 9 -2.72 9.08 -24.71
C LEU A 9 -3.03 10.57 -24.83
N LYS A 10 -4.10 10.95 -25.56
CA LYS A 10 -4.54 12.33 -25.69
C LYS A 10 -4.95 12.94 -24.34
N LYS A 11 -5.68 12.19 -23.51
CA LYS A 11 -6.10 12.64 -22.17
C LYS A 11 -4.91 12.91 -21.26
N LEU A 12 -3.87 12.10 -21.37
CA LEU A 12 -2.65 12.23 -20.56
C LEU A 12 -1.60 13.14 -21.21
N ASN A 13 -1.85 13.65 -22.40
CA ASN A 13 -0.88 14.41 -23.20
C ASN A 13 0.44 13.64 -23.41
N LEU A 14 0.35 12.32 -23.60
CA LEU A 14 1.51 11.47 -23.86
C LEU A 14 1.69 11.25 -25.35
N PRO A 15 2.94 11.21 -25.85
CA PRO A 15 3.22 10.97 -27.27
C PRO A 15 2.83 9.54 -27.67
N SER A 16 2.56 9.37 -28.96
CA SER A 16 2.24 8.05 -29.53
C SER A 16 3.45 7.11 -29.63
N LYS A 17 4.67 7.67 -29.71
CA LYS A 17 5.92 6.91 -29.67
C LYS A 17 6.32 6.61 -28.23
N ASP A 18 7.04 5.51 -28.02
CA ASP A 18 7.58 5.17 -26.72
C ASP A 18 8.73 6.12 -26.34
N PHE A 19 8.57 6.80 -25.21
CA PHE A 19 9.56 7.69 -24.62
C PHE A 19 9.85 7.33 -23.14
N GLY A 20 9.94 6.03 -22.86
CA GLY A 20 10.34 5.56 -21.54
C GLY A 20 9.20 5.33 -20.55
N VAL A 21 7.96 5.27 -21.02
CA VAL A 21 6.82 4.79 -20.23
C VAL A 21 6.44 3.41 -20.74
N ASP A 22 6.73 2.36 -19.97
CA ASP A 22 6.48 0.98 -20.39
C ASP A 22 5.00 0.62 -20.26
N LEU A 23 4.33 1.04 -19.18
CA LEU A 23 2.93 0.73 -18.92
C LEU A 23 2.18 1.97 -18.39
N ILE A 24 0.89 2.02 -18.68
CA ILE A 24 -0.04 2.98 -18.11
C ILE A 24 -1.17 2.19 -17.44
N THR A 25 -1.44 2.50 -16.19
CA THR A 25 -2.57 1.92 -15.48
C THR A 25 -3.58 2.96 -15.04
N LYS A 26 -4.84 2.58 -15.06
CA LYS A 26 -5.92 3.38 -14.52
C LYS A 26 -6.41 2.74 -13.22
N THR A 27 -6.29 3.47 -12.14
CA THR A 27 -6.76 2.99 -10.85
C THR A 27 -8.29 2.93 -10.79
N LYS A 28 -8.85 2.22 -9.82
CA LYS A 28 -10.30 2.24 -9.55
C LYS A 28 -10.81 3.64 -9.15
N ARG A 29 -9.90 4.56 -8.81
CA ARG A 29 -10.19 5.96 -8.50
C ARG A 29 -10.20 6.88 -9.72
N ASN A 30 -10.08 6.32 -10.94
CA ASN A 30 -9.89 7.06 -12.18
C ASN A 30 -8.59 7.88 -12.26
N GLU A 31 -7.63 7.61 -11.38
CA GLU A 31 -6.29 8.17 -11.44
C GLU A 31 -5.44 7.37 -12.43
N TYR A 32 -4.47 8.01 -13.05
CA TYR A 32 -3.55 7.35 -13.96
C TYR A 32 -2.15 7.30 -13.36
N TRP A 33 -1.55 6.14 -13.44
CA TRP A 33 -0.15 5.93 -13.08
C TRP A 33 0.63 5.55 -14.31
N THR A 34 1.85 6.08 -14.43
CA THR A 34 2.85 5.64 -15.40
C THR A 34 3.81 4.67 -14.71
N ILE A 35 4.23 3.65 -15.42
CA ILE A 35 5.11 2.61 -14.88
C ILE A 35 6.30 2.44 -15.81
N GLN A 36 7.50 2.38 -15.24
CA GLN A 36 8.71 1.97 -15.93
C GLN A 36 9.31 0.73 -15.27
N CYS A 37 9.64 -0.27 -16.08
CA CYS A 37 10.25 -1.53 -15.66
C CYS A 37 11.74 -1.53 -15.99
N LYS A 38 12.60 -1.80 -15.02
CA LYS A 38 14.05 -1.86 -15.19
C LYS A 38 14.62 -3.17 -14.66
N PHE A 39 15.14 -3.98 -15.57
CA PHE A 39 15.95 -5.13 -15.16
C PHE A 39 17.37 -4.67 -14.85
N ARG A 40 17.86 -4.97 -13.65
CA ARG A 40 19.21 -4.65 -13.17
C ARG A 40 19.74 -5.79 -12.31
N SER A 41 21.06 -5.93 -12.29
CA SER A 41 21.72 -6.79 -11.29
C SER A 41 21.45 -6.28 -9.89
N SER A 42 21.43 -7.17 -8.90
CA SER A 42 21.03 -6.86 -7.52
C SER A 42 21.82 -5.67 -6.90
N ASP A 43 23.08 -5.54 -7.26
CA ASP A 43 23.98 -4.54 -6.64
C ASP A 43 24.00 -3.17 -7.34
N VAL A 44 23.26 -3.03 -8.46
CA VAL A 44 23.27 -1.81 -9.26
C VAL A 44 22.14 -0.88 -8.80
N THR A 45 22.52 0.28 -8.30
CA THR A 45 21.56 1.33 -7.93
C THR A 45 21.08 2.08 -9.19
N LEU A 46 19.77 2.21 -9.36
CA LEU A 46 19.20 3.08 -10.38
C LEU A 46 19.46 4.55 -10.03
N THR A 47 19.81 5.32 -11.05
CA THR A 47 20.09 6.75 -10.90
C THR A 47 18.96 7.59 -11.48
N TYR A 48 18.84 8.82 -11.01
CA TYR A 48 17.90 9.79 -11.56
C TYR A 48 18.12 10.01 -13.08
N LYS A 49 19.39 10.00 -13.53
CA LYS A 49 19.73 10.15 -14.95
C LYS A 49 19.10 9.06 -15.81
N GLU A 50 19.07 7.83 -15.34
CA GLU A 50 18.45 6.69 -16.07
C GLU A 50 16.93 6.78 -16.12
N LEU A 51 16.33 7.49 -15.17
CA LEU A 51 14.88 7.67 -15.06
C LEU A 51 14.41 9.02 -15.61
N SER A 52 15.32 9.91 -15.99
CA SER A 52 15.01 11.31 -16.35
C SER A 52 13.96 11.44 -17.45
N THR A 53 14.04 10.64 -18.50
CA THR A 53 13.06 10.64 -19.59
C THR A 53 11.68 10.18 -19.11
N PHE A 54 11.63 9.10 -18.34
CA PHE A 54 10.39 8.59 -17.74
C PHE A 54 9.74 9.62 -16.82
N LEU A 55 10.52 10.25 -15.95
CA LEU A 55 10.03 11.25 -14.99
C LEU A 55 9.57 12.53 -15.70
N SER A 56 10.32 12.97 -16.72
CA SER A 56 9.91 14.09 -17.57
C SER A 56 8.58 13.81 -18.27
N GLN A 57 8.41 12.62 -18.85
CA GLN A 57 7.15 12.22 -19.47
C GLN A 57 6.01 12.14 -18.46
N SER A 58 6.29 11.60 -17.27
CA SER A 58 5.26 11.42 -16.24
C SER A 58 4.78 12.71 -15.60
N PHE A 59 5.66 13.69 -15.37
CA PHE A 59 5.36 14.86 -14.55
C PHE A 59 5.43 16.21 -15.28
N ILE A 60 6.19 16.30 -16.39
CA ILE A 60 6.34 17.54 -17.14
C ILE A 60 5.47 17.51 -18.38
N THR A 61 5.60 16.46 -19.19
CA THR A 61 4.88 16.36 -20.47
C THR A 61 3.43 15.93 -20.24
N SER A 62 3.21 14.95 -19.34
CA SER A 62 1.86 14.44 -19.12
C SER A 62 1.01 15.35 -18.25
N LYS A 63 -0.30 15.21 -18.43
CA LYS A 63 -1.33 15.79 -17.57
C LYS A 63 -2.12 14.65 -16.91
N ASN A 64 -2.61 14.88 -15.69
CA ASN A 64 -3.48 13.92 -14.98
C ASN A 64 -2.80 12.58 -14.61
N VAL A 65 -1.46 12.52 -14.57
CA VAL A 65 -0.72 11.43 -13.95
C VAL A 65 -0.58 11.73 -12.46
N SER A 66 -1.03 10.82 -11.62
CA SER A 66 -1.01 10.99 -10.16
C SER A 66 0.19 10.32 -9.50
N LEU A 67 0.79 9.32 -10.17
CA LEU A 67 1.95 8.59 -9.66
C LEU A 67 2.83 8.08 -10.79
N ALA A 68 4.14 8.17 -10.63
CA ALA A 68 5.14 7.45 -11.42
C ALA A 68 5.68 6.27 -10.60
N LEU A 69 5.52 5.04 -11.09
CA LEU A 69 5.97 3.83 -10.44
C LEU A 69 7.17 3.25 -11.19
N VAL A 70 8.29 3.08 -10.50
CA VAL A 70 9.45 2.38 -11.03
C VAL A 70 9.49 0.96 -10.46
N VAL A 71 9.52 -0.02 -11.34
CA VAL A 71 9.57 -1.44 -10.99
C VAL A 71 10.91 -1.99 -11.42
N HIS A 72 11.69 -2.54 -10.49
CA HIS A 72 13.05 -2.99 -10.81
C HIS A 72 13.46 -4.24 -10.03
N THR A 73 14.57 -4.86 -10.46
CA THR A 73 15.13 -6.07 -9.86
C THR A 73 16.35 -5.81 -8.98
N SER A 74 16.76 -4.55 -8.77
CA SER A 74 17.84 -4.22 -7.87
C SER A 74 17.42 -4.35 -6.41
N SER A 75 18.37 -4.74 -5.55
CA SER A 75 18.22 -4.74 -4.09
C SER A 75 18.48 -3.37 -3.46
N LYS A 76 18.98 -2.41 -4.25
CA LYS A 76 19.30 -1.07 -3.78
C LYS A 76 18.22 -0.07 -4.20
N PRO A 77 17.81 0.85 -3.30
CA PRO A 77 16.83 1.87 -3.61
C PRO A 77 17.35 2.85 -4.67
N ILE A 78 16.42 3.54 -5.33
CA ILE A 78 16.75 4.61 -6.27
C ILE A 78 17.40 5.77 -5.52
N ARG A 79 18.54 6.25 -6.00
CA ARG A 79 19.21 7.42 -5.40
C ARG A 79 18.43 8.71 -5.66
N ASN A 80 18.44 9.61 -4.68
CA ASN A 80 17.82 10.94 -4.76
C ASN A 80 16.32 10.93 -5.07
N ARG A 81 15.58 9.93 -4.55
CA ARG A 81 14.13 9.81 -4.74
C ARG A 81 13.32 10.85 -3.99
N ASP A 82 13.86 11.41 -2.91
CA ASP A 82 13.15 12.30 -1.98
C ASP A 82 12.68 13.62 -2.61
N PHE A 83 13.22 13.96 -3.78
CA PHE A 83 12.80 15.13 -4.56
C PHE A 83 11.49 14.94 -5.33
N LEU A 84 10.95 13.70 -5.41
CA LEU A 84 9.81 13.39 -6.26
C LEU A 84 8.64 12.86 -5.42
N GLU A 85 7.79 13.77 -5.00
CA GLU A 85 6.67 13.51 -4.10
C GLU A 85 5.64 12.47 -4.60
N ASN A 86 5.56 12.29 -5.92
CA ASN A 86 4.59 11.40 -6.56
C ASN A 86 5.28 10.22 -7.27
N MET A 87 6.49 9.85 -6.84
CA MET A 87 7.18 8.66 -7.31
C MET A 87 7.13 7.56 -6.24
N SER A 88 6.97 6.33 -6.68
CA SER A 88 7.10 5.14 -5.85
C SER A 88 7.92 4.09 -6.56
N GLU A 89 8.49 3.15 -5.82
CA GLU A 89 9.29 2.07 -6.40
C GLU A 89 8.89 0.71 -5.84
N ILE A 90 9.09 -0.33 -6.66
CA ILE A 90 8.98 -1.74 -6.28
C ILE A 90 10.30 -2.39 -6.66
N GLY A 91 11.11 -2.71 -5.66
CA GLY A 91 12.43 -3.33 -5.83
C GLY A 91 12.41 -4.85 -5.63
N SER A 92 13.62 -5.45 -5.67
CA SER A 92 13.78 -6.91 -5.61
C SER A 92 13.19 -7.56 -4.36
N GLY A 93 13.19 -6.88 -3.22
CA GLY A 93 12.63 -7.40 -1.96
C GLY A 93 11.17 -7.85 -2.12
N THR A 94 10.35 -7.06 -2.84
CA THR A 94 8.95 -7.43 -3.11
C THR A 94 8.84 -8.71 -3.94
N TRP A 95 9.72 -8.89 -4.93
CA TRP A 95 9.69 -10.06 -5.81
C TRP A 95 10.20 -11.32 -5.13
N LEU A 96 11.22 -11.20 -4.28
CA LEU A 96 11.82 -12.30 -3.53
C LEU A 96 10.92 -12.78 -2.38
N ASP A 97 10.08 -11.91 -1.84
CA ASP A 97 9.10 -12.24 -0.81
C ASP A 97 7.89 -13.05 -1.33
N LEU A 98 7.71 -13.10 -2.66
CA LEU A 98 6.61 -13.85 -3.26
C LEU A 98 6.83 -15.36 -3.18
N THR A 99 5.84 -16.07 -2.65
CA THR A 99 5.80 -17.53 -2.63
C THR A 99 5.55 -18.11 -4.03
N GLU A 100 5.86 -19.38 -4.24
CA GLU A 100 5.54 -20.07 -5.50
C GLU A 100 4.03 -20.08 -5.82
N GLU A 101 3.19 -20.13 -4.80
CA GLU A 101 1.73 -20.02 -4.97
C GLU A 101 1.35 -18.63 -5.52
N GLU A 102 1.93 -17.57 -4.97
CA GLU A 102 1.69 -16.19 -5.41
C GLU A 102 2.21 -15.97 -6.84
N TRP A 103 3.39 -16.48 -7.16
CA TRP A 103 3.91 -16.49 -8.53
C TRP A 103 2.97 -17.25 -9.48
N GLY A 104 2.43 -18.40 -9.04
CA GLY A 104 1.42 -19.17 -9.78
C GLY A 104 0.16 -18.34 -10.04
N ASN A 105 -0.32 -17.60 -9.04
CA ASN A 105 -1.47 -16.72 -9.16
C ASN A 105 -1.22 -15.56 -10.13
N ILE A 106 -0.04 -14.93 -10.10
CA ILE A 106 0.35 -13.89 -11.05
C ILE A 106 0.35 -14.45 -12.48
N ARG A 107 1.00 -15.60 -12.71
CA ARG A 107 1.02 -16.26 -14.03
C ARG A 107 -0.39 -16.61 -14.53
N ASN A 108 -1.27 -17.06 -13.64
CA ASN A 108 -2.66 -17.36 -13.99
C ASN A 108 -3.43 -16.08 -14.34
N HIS A 109 -3.23 -15.00 -13.61
CA HIS A 109 -3.85 -13.71 -13.89
C HIS A 109 -3.43 -13.16 -15.27
N CYS A 110 -2.14 -13.22 -15.60
CA CYS A 110 -1.64 -12.83 -16.93
C CYS A 110 -2.28 -13.65 -18.06
N LYS A 111 -2.61 -14.92 -17.80
CA LYS A 111 -3.32 -15.80 -18.74
C LYS A 111 -4.85 -15.64 -18.68
N ARG A 112 -5.37 -14.63 -18.00
CA ARG A 112 -6.81 -14.38 -17.76
C ARG A 112 -7.55 -15.56 -17.12
N LYS A 113 -6.84 -16.41 -16.37
CA LYS A 113 -7.43 -17.49 -15.59
C LYS A 113 -7.98 -16.95 -14.28
N GLN A 114 -9.03 -17.57 -13.77
CA GLN A 114 -9.59 -17.21 -12.47
C GLN A 114 -8.60 -17.55 -11.36
N ILE A 115 -8.30 -16.57 -10.51
CA ILE A 115 -7.47 -16.75 -9.32
C ILE A 115 -8.39 -17.04 -8.14
N LYS A 116 -8.10 -18.12 -7.42
CA LYS A 116 -8.81 -18.47 -6.19
C LYS A 116 -7.91 -18.14 -5.00
N ILE A 117 -8.20 -17.04 -4.33
CA ILE A 117 -7.54 -16.70 -3.06
C ILE A 117 -8.28 -17.42 -1.94
N VAL A 118 -7.56 -18.23 -1.18
CA VAL A 118 -8.17 -19.02 -0.10
C VAL A 118 -8.39 -18.12 1.13
N LYS A 119 -9.64 -17.99 1.52
CA LYS A 119 -10.02 -17.28 2.75
C LYS A 119 -9.55 -18.07 3.96
N ARG A 120 -8.79 -17.42 4.84
CA ARG A 120 -8.37 -18.02 6.12
C ARG A 120 -9.55 -18.10 7.09
N LYS A 121 -9.53 -19.10 7.97
CA LYS A 121 -10.54 -19.26 9.03
C LYS A 121 -9.92 -18.94 10.38
N PRO A 122 -10.59 -18.17 11.24
CA PRO A 122 -10.11 -17.92 12.59
C PRO A 122 -9.96 -19.20 13.40
N ARG A 123 -8.83 -19.38 14.08
CA ARG A 123 -8.60 -20.47 15.04
C ARG A 123 -9.50 -20.28 16.28
N LEU A 124 -9.65 -21.32 17.10
CA LEU A 124 -10.55 -21.29 18.25
C LEU A 124 -10.30 -20.09 19.19
N HIS A 125 -9.03 -19.83 19.54
CA HIS A 125 -8.67 -18.71 20.40
C HIS A 125 -8.95 -17.35 19.74
N GLN A 126 -8.76 -17.22 18.42
CA GLN A 126 -9.09 -16.01 17.67
C GLN A 126 -10.61 -15.80 17.61
N ARG A 127 -11.40 -16.86 17.40
CA ARG A 127 -12.89 -16.78 17.45
C ARG A 127 -13.38 -16.31 18.82
N LYS A 128 -12.78 -16.82 19.91
CA LYS A 128 -13.10 -16.33 21.26
C LYS A 128 -12.80 -14.84 21.41
N ALA A 129 -11.65 -14.38 20.93
CA ALA A 129 -11.26 -12.97 20.94
C ALA A 129 -12.21 -12.08 20.12
N ILE A 130 -12.58 -12.52 18.90
CA ILE A 130 -13.52 -11.81 18.01
C ILE A 130 -14.89 -11.67 18.68
N ASN A 131 -15.44 -12.77 19.23
CA ASN A 131 -16.73 -12.75 19.89
C ASN A 131 -16.73 -11.87 21.15
N ALA A 132 -15.65 -11.94 21.94
CA ALA A 132 -15.48 -11.08 23.12
C ALA A 132 -15.43 -9.60 22.74
N ALA A 133 -14.67 -9.24 21.69
CA ALA A 133 -14.56 -7.88 21.20
C ALA A 133 -15.91 -7.37 20.65
N LYS A 134 -16.61 -8.18 19.84
CA LYS A 134 -17.94 -7.84 19.34
C LYS A 134 -18.92 -7.55 20.48
N LYS A 135 -19.01 -8.43 21.46
CA LYS A 135 -19.85 -8.24 22.65
C LYS A 135 -19.46 -6.96 23.41
N TYR A 136 -18.16 -6.74 23.59
CA TYR A 136 -17.65 -5.61 24.34
C TYR A 136 -17.94 -4.27 23.69
N PHE A 137 -17.74 -4.15 22.38
CA PHE A 137 -17.91 -2.88 21.67
C PHE A 137 -19.34 -2.65 21.18
N SER A 138 -20.03 -3.67 20.67
CA SER A 138 -21.36 -3.52 20.08
C SER A 138 -22.47 -3.56 21.12
N GLU A 139 -22.44 -4.52 22.05
CA GLU A 139 -23.51 -4.70 23.03
C GLU A 139 -23.33 -3.77 24.24
N LYS A 140 -22.10 -3.73 24.80
CA LYS A 140 -21.78 -2.88 25.98
C LYS A 140 -21.45 -1.43 25.62
N LYS A 141 -21.34 -1.11 24.31
CA LYS A 141 -21.04 0.23 23.79
C LYS A 141 -19.77 0.87 24.36
N ASN A 142 -18.79 0.05 24.75
CA ASN A 142 -17.51 0.54 25.23
C ASN A 142 -16.72 1.20 24.08
N SER A 143 -16.02 2.29 24.36
CA SER A 143 -15.23 3.03 23.37
C SER A 143 -13.77 2.59 23.30
N ARG A 144 -13.27 1.88 24.32
CA ARG A 144 -11.87 1.44 24.42
C ARG A 144 -11.82 0.05 25.01
N GLY A 145 -10.85 -0.76 24.57
CA GLY A 145 -10.63 -2.10 25.07
C GLY A 145 -9.16 -2.50 24.94
N LYS A 146 -8.77 -3.53 25.67
CA LYS A 146 -7.44 -4.13 25.60
C LYS A 146 -7.59 -5.61 25.30
N LEU A 147 -6.94 -6.09 24.22
CA LEU A 147 -6.89 -7.47 23.83
C LEU A 147 -5.50 -8.04 24.12
N LEU A 148 -5.43 -8.98 25.04
CA LEU A 148 -4.17 -9.64 25.39
C LEU A 148 -4.12 -11.01 24.67
N MET A 149 -3.12 -11.16 23.83
CA MET A 149 -2.84 -12.41 23.10
C MET A 149 -1.33 -12.69 23.12
N PRO A 150 -0.89 -13.95 23.31
CA PRO A 150 0.52 -14.31 23.23
C PRO A 150 1.15 -13.97 21.88
N CYS A 151 2.48 -13.93 21.81
CA CYS A 151 3.20 -13.80 20.55
C CYS A 151 2.87 -14.96 19.60
N ALA A 152 3.01 -14.74 18.29
CA ALA A 152 2.77 -15.73 17.24
C ALA A 152 1.34 -16.32 17.15
N THR A 153 0.35 -15.80 17.89
CA THR A 153 -1.03 -16.29 17.86
C THR A 153 -1.90 -15.65 16.76
N GLY A 154 -1.29 -14.82 15.88
CA GLY A 154 -1.99 -14.17 14.77
C GLY A 154 -2.84 -12.97 15.21
N LYS A 155 -2.27 -12.07 16.04
CA LYS A 155 -2.93 -10.85 16.51
C LYS A 155 -3.40 -9.95 15.37
N SER A 156 -2.59 -9.78 14.31
CA SER A 156 -2.94 -8.95 13.14
C SER A 156 -4.21 -9.44 12.46
N LEU A 157 -4.33 -10.75 12.22
CA LEU A 157 -5.54 -11.36 11.67
C LEU A 157 -6.74 -11.29 12.62
N ALA A 158 -6.51 -11.46 13.91
CA ALA A 158 -7.59 -11.29 14.90
C ALA A 158 -8.14 -9.84 14.86
N ALA A 159 -7.27 -8.84 14.77
CA ALA A 159 -7.67 -7.43 14.63
C ALA A 159 -8.45 -7.19 13.34
N PHE A 160 -8.02 -7.80 12.22
CA PHE A 160 -8.74 -7.77 10.95
C PHE A 160 -10.18 -8.29 11.12
N TRP A 161 -10.34 -9.51 11.61
CA TRP A 161 -11.67 -10.12 11.80
C TRP A 161 -12.54 -9.41 12.84
N ILE A 162 -11.93 -8.79 13.85
CA ILE A 162 -12.66 -7.90 14.78
C ILE A 162 -13.22 -6.71 14.00
N SER A 163 -12.41 -6.05 13.17
CA SER A 163 -12.88 -4.91 12.38
C SER A 163 -14.01 -5.28 11.41
N GLU A 164 -13.96 -6.47 10.80
CA GLU A 164 -15.05 -7.01 9.98
C GLU A 164 -16.30 -7.28 10.82
N SER A 165 -16.14 -7.91 12.00
CA SER A 165 -17.27 -8.26 12.88
C SER A 165 -18.01 -7.03 13.41
N LEU A 166 -17.35 -5.88 13.44
CA LEU A 166 -17.90 -4.57 13.83
C LEU A 166 -18.41 -3.75 12.64
N ASP A 167 -18.34 -4.28 11.43
CA ASP A 167 -18.68 -3.58 10.16
C ASP A 167 -17.97 -2.22 10.05
N ALA A 168 -16.70 -2.16 10.44
CA ALA A 168 -15.93 -0.94 10.49
C ALA A 168 -15.65 -0.41 9.08
N LYS A 169 -16.18 0.76 8.74
CA LYS A 169 -16.01 1.40 7.42
C LYS A 169 -14.68 2.16 7.30
N LYS A 170 -14.11 2.58 8.44
CA LYS A 170 -12.80 3.24 8.52
C LYS A 170 -12.01 2.58 9.62
N VAL A 171 -10.82 2.09 9.30
CA VAL A 171 -9.93 1.43 10.25
C VAL A 171 -8.57 2.10 10.22
N ILE A 172 -8.01 2.36 11.39
CA ILE A 172 -6.65 2.83 11.56
C ILE A 172 -5.86 1.73 12.25
N VAL A 173 -4.78 1.31 11.61
CA VAL A 173 -3.83 0.34 12.14
C VAL A 173 -2.54 1.08 12.46
N ALA A 174 -2.32 1.35 13.75
CA ALA A 174 -1.11 2.00 14.23
C ALA A 174 -0.16 0.95 14.81
N VAL A 175 1.09 0.97 14.35
CA VAL A 175 2.13 -0.01 14.75
C VAL A 175 3.46 0.71 15.00
N PRO A 176 4.39 0.08 15.75
CA PRO A 176 5.66 0.71 16.08
C PRO A 176 6.65 0.84 14.91
N SER A 177 6.61 -0.04 13.91
CA SER A 177 7.62 -0.09 12.84
C SER A 177 7.04 -0.27 11.45
N LEU A 178 7.84 0.05 10.41
CA LEU A 178 7.51 -0.15 9.00
C LEU A 178 7.38 -1.63 8.65
N ALA A 179 8.20 -2.50 9.24
CA ALA A 179 8.11 -3.94 9.05
C ALA A 179 6.74 -4.49 9.48
N LEU A 180 6.18 -3.99 10.58
CA LEU A 180 4.85 -4.35 11.04
C LEU A 180 3.73 -3.74 10.18
N ILE A 181 3.96 -2.56 9.56
CA ILE A 181 3.05 -2.05 8.51
C ILE A 181 3.05 -3.02 7.34
N LYS A 182 4.22 -3.39 6.81
CA LYS A 182 4.35 -4.32 5.68
C LYS A 182 3.63 -5.63 5.95
N GLN A 183 3.87 -6.24 7.11
CA GLN A 183 3.22 -7.48 7.52
C GLN A 183 1.70 -7.33 7.59
N SER A 184 1.22 -6.29 8.27
CA SER A 184 -0.23 -6.06 8.44
C SER A 184 -0.91 -5.78 7.11
N LEU A 185 -0.27 -4.97 6.26
CA LEU A 185 -0.75 -4.66 4.91
C LEU A 185 -0.90 -5.93 4.08
N ASN A 186 0.14 -6.79 4.03
CA ASN A 186 0.11 -8.05 3.28
C ASN A 186 -0.99 -8.99 3.78
N ASP A 187 -1.10 -9.17 5.10
CA ASP A 187 -2.11 -10.04 5.68
C ASP A 187 -3.54 -9.53 5.40
N TRP A 188 -3.78 -8.25 5.61
CA TRP A 188 -5.11 -7.66 5.44
C TRP A 188 -5.52 -7.59 3.98
N THR A 189 -4.57 -7.28 3.08
CA THR A 189 -4.84 -7.30 1.62
C THR A 189 -5.29 -8.67 1.16
N LYS A 190 -4.61 -9.74 1.58
CA LYS A 190 -4.98 -11.11 1.23
C LYS A 190 -6.39 -11.46 1.72
N GLU A 191 -6.74 -11.09 2.93
CA GLU A 191 -8.08 -11.37 3.47
C GLU A 191 -9.18 -10.57 2.76
N TYR A 192 -8.96 -9.28 2.48
CA TYR A 192 -9.91 -8.48 1.71
C TYR A 192 -10.10 -9.02 0.29
N MET A 193 -9.00 -9.40 -0.39
CA MET A 193 -9.07 -10.00 -1.72
C MET A 193 -9.81 -11.35 -1.69
N ALA A 194 -9.59 -12.17 -0.66
CA ALA A 194 -10.30 -13.43 -0.47
C ALA A 194 -11.81 -13.23 -0.26
N ASN A 195 -12.21 -12.08 0.26
CA ASN A 195 -13.61 -11.66 0.42
C ASN A 195 -14.18 -10.95 -0.84
N GLY A 196 -13.39 -10.80 -1.91
CA GLY A 196 -13.79 -10.04 -3.11
C GLY A 196 -13.90 -8.53 -2.88
N ILE A 197 -13.35 -8.03 -1.78
CA ILE A 197 -13.40 -6.61 -1.40
C ILE A 197 -12.07 -5.96 -1.78
N VAL A 198 -12.15 -4.78 -2.38
CA VAL A 198 -10.98 -3.93 -2.64
C VAL A 198 -11.13 -2.66 -1.80
N PRO A 199 -10.44 -2.60 -0.66
CA PRO A 199 -10.48 -1.42 0.20
C PRO A 199 -9.65 -0.27 -0.39
N GLU A 200 -9.85 0.93 0.14
CA GLU A 200 -8.96 2.06 -0.10
C GLU A 200 -7.89 2.10 0.99
N TRP A 201 -6.62 2.17 0.57
CA TRP A 201 -5.47 2.18 1.46
C TRP A 201 -4.82 3.54 1.53
N LEU A 202 -4.29 3.86 2.69
CA LEU A 202 -3.35 4.96 2.88
C LEU A 202 -2.28 4.53 3.88
N CYS A 203 -1.00 4.71 3.54
CA CYS A 203 0.10 4.57 4.49
C CYS A 203 0.63 5.95 4.90
N ILE A 204 0.68 6.18 6.20
CA ILE A 204 1.19 7.43 6.80
C ILE A 204 2.44 7.08 7.59
N CYS A 205 3.59 7.25 6.97
CA CYS A 205 4.90 6.99 7.55
C CYS A 205 5.98 7.72 6.76
N SER A 206 7.17 7.85 7.36
CA SER A 206 8.38 8.41 6.76
C SER A 206 9.57 7.52 7.10
N ASP A 207 10.64 7.63 6.30
CA ASP A 207 11.90 6.91 6.56
C ASP A 207 12.66 7.47 7.77
N GLU A 208 12.36 8.67 8.23
CA GLU A 208 12.99 9.29 9.41
C GLU A 208 12.80 8.49 10.71
N SER A 209 11.85 7.56 10.74
CA SER A 209 11.66 6.65 11.87
C SER A 209 12.79 5.61 12.02
N THR A 210 13.70 5.50 11.05
CA THR A 210 14.81 4.53 11.05
C THR A 210 16.06 5.02 11.79
N GLY A 211 16.10 6.29 12.25
CA GLY A 211 17.27 6.91 12.92
C GLY A 211 17.59 6.41 14.33
N LYS A 212 16.80 5.49 14.91
CA LYS A 212 17.10 4.80 16.18
C LYS A 212 16.98 3.30 15.94
N VAL A 213 18.05 2.74 15.42
CA VAL A 213 18.16 1.30 15.19
C VAL A 213 18.42 0.62 16.53
N ASP A 214 17.44 -0.05 17.08
CA ASP A 214 17.70 -1.20 17.93
C ASP A 214 18.21 -2.32 17.02
N ILE A 215 19.34 -2.94 17.39
CA ILE A 215 20.18 -3.84 16.59
C ILE A 215 19.40 -5.08 16.07
N ASP A 216 18.18 -5.31 16.51
CA ASP A 216 17.35 -6.48 16.19
C ASP A 216 16.15 -6.19 15.25
N GLU A 217 15.94 -4.96 14.77
CA GLU A 217 14.87 -4.68 13.82
C GLU A 217 15.39 -4.77 12.38
N PHE A 218 14.75 -5.61 11.56
CA PHE A 218 14.93 -5.63 10.10
C PHE A 218 14.71 -4.21 9.57
N ASN A 219 15.73 -3.62 8.95
CA ASN A 219 15.62 -2.33 8.28
C ASN A 219 14.63 -2.46 7.11
N THR A 220 13.42 -1.97 7.31
CA THR A 220 12.40 -1.86 6.27
C THR A 220 12.21 -0.38 5.98
N ASP A 221 12.47 0.02 4.74
CA ASP A 221 12.24 1.39 4.27
C ASP A 221 10.81 1.55 3.73
N THR A 222 10.35 2.79 3.54
CA THR A 222 9.00 3.06 3.01
C THR A 222 8.78 2.48 1.61
N TYR A 223 9.82 2.38 0.79
CA TYR A 223 9.73 1.76 -0.54
C TYR A 223 9.45 0.26 -0.50
N ASP A 224 9.88 -0.44 0.56
CA ASP A 224 9.61 -1.88 0.75
C ASP A 224 8.14 -2.19 1.00
N LEU A 225 7.33 -1.17 1.28
CA LEU A 225 5.89 -1.35 1.44
C LEU A 225 5.17 -1.65 0.12
N GLY A 226 5.78 -1.32 -1.02
CA GLY A 226 5.20 -1.54 -2.36
C GLY A 226 3.92 -0.73 -2.61
N ILE A 227 3.64 0.27 -1.79
CA ILE A 227 2.51 1.20 -1.94
C ILE A 227 2.95 2.63 -1.61
N PRO A 228 2.28 3.64 -2.19
CA PRO A 228 2.57 5.03 -1.89
C PRO A 228 2.39 5.36 -0.40
N THR A 229 3.34 6.09 0.15
CA THR A 229 3.31 6.61 1.52
C THR A 229 3.17 8.13 1.50
N THR A 230 2.65 8.72 2.57
CA THR A 230 2.55 10.17 2.67
C THR A 230 2.65 10.64 4.13
N THR A 231 3.26 11.81 4.33
CA THR A 231 3.19 12.58 5.57
C THR A 231 2.46 13.91 5.35
N LYS A 232 1.98 14.17 4.12
CA LYS A 232 1.30 15.42 3.78
C LYS A 232 -0.11 15.45 4.34
N LYS A 233 -0.36 16.40 5.22
CA LYS A 233 -1.67 16.61 5.85
C LYS A 233 -2.78 16.80 4.83
N SER A 234 -2.54 17.52 3.72
CA SER A 234 -3.52 17.75 2.66
C SER A 234 -4.01 16.46 2.00
N GLN A 235 -3.09 15.54 1.67
CA GLN A 235 -3.43 14.25 1.07
C GLN A 235 -4.21 13.36 2.04
N ILE A 236 -3.87 13.41 3.33
CA ILE A 236 -4.58 12.67 4.38
C ILE A 236 -6.01 13.21 4.52
N VAL A 237 -6.19 14.54 4.57
CA VAL A 237 -7.51 15.18 4.64
C VAL A 237 -8.35 14.82 3.42
N GLU A 238 -7.78 14.89 2.22
CA GLU A 238 -8.47 14.49 1.00
C GLU A 238 -8.93 13.03 1.06
N PHE A 239 -8.04 12.11 1.47
CA PHE A 239 -8.37 10.70 1.64
C PHE A 239 -9.52 10.51 2.64
N LEU A 240 -9.48 11.21 3.78
CA LEU A 240 -10.52 11.10 4.82
C LEU A 240 -11.87 11.65 4.35
N LYS A 241 -11.90 12.77 3.63
CA LYS A 241 -13.13 13.41 3.10
C LYS A 241 -13.75 12.66 1.93
N ARG A 242 -12.97 11.95 1.13
CA ARG A 242 -13.46 11.23 -0.04
C ARG A 242 -14.57 10.24 0.34
N ARG A 243 -15.69 10.29 -0.36
CA ARG A 243 -16.79 9.32 -0.19
C ARG A 243 -16.49 8.06 -1.00
N THR A 244 -16.66 6.90 -0.38
CA THR A 244 -16.47 5.60 -1.03
C THR A 244 -17.41 4.56 -0.43
N LYS A 245 -17.76 3.55 -1.22
CA LYS A 245 -18.49 2.37 -0.74
C LYS A 245 -17.55 1.32 -0.15
N SER A 246 -16.26 1.38 -0.49
CA SER A 246 -15.23 0.46 0.00
C SER A 246 -14.77 0.85 1.41
N PRO A 247 -14.34 -0.09 2.24
CA PRO A 247 -13.69 0.22 3.51
C PRO A 247 -12.42 1.05 3.29
N LYS A 248 -12.17 1.98 4.19
CA LYS A 248 -10.91 2.77 4.24
C LYS A 248 -10.00 2.25 5.32
N ILE A 249 -8.79 1.90 4.94
CA ILE A 249 -7.78 1.38 5.86
C ILE A 249 -6.57 2.30 5.84
N ILE A 250 -6.20 2.80 7.01
CA ILE A 250 -5.03 3.65 7.19
C ILE A 250 -4.03 2.89 8.03
N PHE A 251 -2.84 2.67 7.48
CA PHE A 251 -1.70 2.16 8.22
C PHE A 251 -0.81 3.34 8.62
N THR A 252 -0.34 3.35 9.86
CA THR A 252 0.54 4.42 10.35
C THR A 252 1.52 3.90 11.38
N THR A 253 2.71 4.50 11.44
CA THR A 253 3.59 4.31 12.59
C THR A 253 3.11 5.15 13.77
N TYR A 254 3.52 4.78 15.00
CA TYR A 254 3.22 5.60 16.18
C TYR A 254 3.78 7.02 16.04
N GLN A 255 4.98 7.16 15.46
CA GLN A 255 5.64 8.45 15.25
C GLN A 255 4.86 9.36 14.29
N SER A 256 4.24 8.78 13.25
CA SER A 256 3.46 9.53 12.25
C SER A 256 1.99 9.73 12.65
N SER A 257 1.52 9.06 13.70
CA SER A 257 0.12 9.17 14.16
C SER A 257 -0.34 10.58 14.53
N PRO A 258 0.51 11.52 15.07
CA PRO A 258 0.11 12.89 15.30
C PRO A 258 -0.31 13.64 14.04
N ILE A 259 0.31 13.35 12.88
CA ILE A 259 -0.04 13.94 11.59
C ILE A 259 -1.47 13.51 11.19
N LEU A 260 -1.79 12.23 11.36
CA LEU A 260 -3.13 11.71 11.14
C LEU A 260 -4.16 12.36 12.07
N ALA A 261 -3.81 12.52 13.36
CA ALA A 261 -4.69 13.16 14.32
C ALA A 261 -5.00 14.62 13.94
N ALA A 262 -3.98 15.39 13.52
CA ALA A 262 -4.15 16.75 13.02
C ALA A 262 -5.02 16.81 11.76
N ALA A 263 -4.78 15.94 10.78
CA ALA A 263 -5.58 15.86 9.56
C ALA A 263 -7.04 15.44 9.84
N SER A 264 -7.27 14.58 10.83
CA SER A 264 -8.62 14.14 11.21
C SER A 264 -9.48 15.28 11.80
N LYS A 265 -8.87 16.24 12.50
CA LYS A 265 -9.57 17.45 12.98
C LYS A 265 -10.05 18.28 11.80
N ASP A 266 -9.18 18.54 10.83
CA ASP A 266 -9.50 19.33 9.63
C ASP A 266 -10.47 18.64 8.67
N SER A 267 -10.57 17.32 8.74
CA SER A 267 -11.51 16.57 7.91
C SER A 267 -12.95 16.64 8.41
N LYS A 268 -13.17 17.08 9.65
CA LYS A 268 -14.49 17.24 10.27
C LYS A 268 -15.09 18.63 10.04
N THR A 269 -14.22 19.58 9.66
CA THR A 269 -14.61 20.95 9.26
C THR A 269 -14.92 20.96 7.75
#